data_efc37380643932a74cddd36c2052f442
#
_entry.id   efc37380643932a74cddd36c2052f442
#
_cell.length_a   1.000
_cell.length_b   1.000
_cell.length_c   1.000
_cell.angle_alpha   90.00
_cell.angle_beta   90.00
_cell.angle_gamma   90.00
#
_symmetry.space_group_name_H-M   'P 1'
#
loop_
_entity.id
_entity.type
_entity.pdbx_description
1 polymer ?
#
loop_
_entity_poly.entity_id
_entity_poly.type
_entity_poly.pdbx_seq_one_letter_code
_entity_poly.pdbx_strand_id
1 'polypeptide(L)'
;MFLRRTERKKNGKAHSYWNVVENKRLDDGRVVQRHLLYLGEINSSQAVAWRKAIEVFDEDAGRSRTLALFPEDQCDAIASDGFVVQLRLSQMRLQRPRQWGACWLAGQLWRELQLDRFWADRLPPSRKGTPWDQILQVLATYRLIAPGSEWRLHREWFGNSAMADLLGADFGLAEAHKLYACHDLLLEHKEALFSHLVGRWRDLFNADFDVLLYDLTSTYFEVNASDLPEGTKRRHGYSRDKRPDCPQVVIALVVTPEGLPLAYEVLPGNTADSKTLRMFLGKIERQYGKARRVWVMDRGVPTEAVLAEMRNSDPPVQYLVGTPKGRLNRLEKHLLEKPWQDAREGVQVKLLAEDGELYVFAQSSDRVSKERAMRRRQLKWLWKRIQQIAAMEISREELLMKLGGARSKAPAAWRLVDIEIDKECPSFSFALNRKKLLMTRRREGRYLLRTNLSDNDPAQLWQYYTQLVAVEEAFRNLKGDLAVRPVFHQDEKRIEAHIFIAFLAYCMQITLTRRLHALAPGLTARSALEKFAAIQMIDVHLPTTDGREILLTRYTHPEPELQLVIDRLKLRLPPQPPPRITTAAVNTPTAVVKTF
;
A
#
# COMPACT_ATOMS: atom_id res chain seq x y z
N MET A 1 9.48 23.38 -16.58
CA MET A 1 9.70 22.35 -15.52
C MET A 1 11.16 21.89 -15.55
N PHE A 2 11.73 21.47 -14.44
CA PHE A 2 13.08 20.90 -14.37
C PHE A 2 13.25 19.97 -13.17
N LEU A 3 14.29 19.13 -13.20
CA LEU A 3 14.62 18.24 -12.09
C LEU A 3 15.46 18.98 -11.04
N ARG A 4 15.02 18.94 -9.79
CA ARG A 4 15.75 19.48 -8.65
C ARG A 4 16.17 18.35 -7.70
N ARG A 5 17.46 18.31 -7.38
CA ARG A 5 18.04 17.41 -6.37
C ARG A 5 18.08 18.14 -5.02
N THR A 6 17.68 17.45 -3.97
CA THR A 6 17.75 17.94 -2.59
C THR A 6 18.41 16.87 -1.72
N GLU A 7 19.44 17.22 -0.99
CA GLU A 7 20.10 16.31 -0.06
C GLU A 7 19.58 16.53 1.36
N ARG A 8 19.26 15.43 2.05
CA ARG A 8 18.84 15.45 3.45
C ARG A 8 19.56 14.37 4.23
N LYS A 9 20.05 14.72 5.42
CA LYS A 9 20.58 13.74 6.38
C LYS A 9 19.45 13.20 7.24
N LYS A 10 19.20 11.88 7.16
CA LYS A 10 18.20 11.18 7.97
C LYS A 10 18.85 9.97 8.63
N ASN A 11 18.71 9.86 9.96
CA ASN A 11 19.29 8.76 10.73
C ASN A 11 20.80 8.53 10.52
N GLY A 12 21.57 9.60 10.29
CA GLY A 12 23.03 9.54 10.11
C GLY A 12 23.51 9.24 8.70
N LYS A 13 22.62 9.01 7.74
CA LYS A 13 22.91 8.77 6.30
C LYS A 13 22.47 9.97 5.47
N ALA A 14 23.25 10.35 4.45
CA ALA A 14 22.86 11.33 3.45
C ALA A 14 21.95 10.64 2.40
N HIS A 15 20.85 11.29 2.09
CA HIS A 15 19.89 10.84 1.10
C HIS A 15 19.70 11.93 0.05
N SER A 16 19.67 11.56 -1.22
CA SER A 16 19.43 12.46 -2.35
C SER A 16 18.02 12.27 -2.88
N TYR A 17 17.18 13.27 -2.74
CA TYR A 17 15.80 13.25 -3.20
C TYR A 17 15.63 14.12 -4.43
N TRP A 18 14.88 13.64 -5.40
CA TRP A 18 14.61 14.33 -6.64
C TRP A 18 13.14 14.76 -6.74
N ASN A 19 12.93 15.94 -7.31
CA ASN A 19 11.61 16.50 -7.55
C ASN A 19 11.55 17.06 -8.97
N VAL A 20 10.39 16.98 -9.61
CA VAL A 20 10.05 17.82 -10.76
C VAL A 20 9.47 19.12 -10.19
N VAL A 21 10.05 20.23 -10.58
CA VAL A 21 9.68 21.56 -10.09
C VAL A 21 9.52 22.53 -11.24
N GLU A 22 8.80 23.61 -10.99
CA GLU A 22 8.58 24.71 -11.92
C GLU A 22 8.72 26.05 -11.20
N ASN A 23 9.25 27.04 -11.92
CA ASN A 23 9.27 28.42 -11.45
C ASN A 23 8.01 29.14 -11.96
N LYS A 24 7.15 29.59 -11.06
CA LYS A 24 5.95 30.37 -11.39
C LYS A 24 6.16 31.82 -10.93
N ARG A 25 5.92 32.76 -11.85
CA ARG A 25 5.90 34.19 -11.53
C ARG A 25 4.53 34.54 -10.94
N LEU A 26 4.51 35.20 -9.81
CA LEU A 26 3.31 35.73 -9.19
C LEU A 26 2.98 37.12 -9.74
N ASP A 27 1.75 37.62 -9.51
CA ASP A 27 1.27 38.92 -9.97
C ASP A 27 2.07 40.08 -9.38
N ASP A 28 2.70 39.89 -8.21
CA ASP A 28 3.59 40.84 -7.56
C ASP A 28 5.05 40.84 -8.12
N GLY A 29 5.28 40.05 -9.19
CA GLY A 29 6.58 39.94 -9.87
C GLY A 29 7.56 38.96 -9.22
N ARG A 30 7.29 38.43 -8.03
CA ARG A 30 8.13 37.41 -7.38
C ARG A 30 8.06 36.07 -8.12
N VAL A 31 9.17 35.34 -8.09
CA VAL A 31 9.24 33.98 -8.65
C VAL A 31 9.21 32.98 -7.50
N VAL A 32 8.21 32.11 -7.51
CA VAL A 32 8.04 31.05 -6.51
C VAL A 32 8.25 29.70 -7.19
N GLN A 33 8.99 28.81 -6.52
CA GLN A 33 9.18 27.45 -7.02
C GLN A 33 8.05 26.54 -6.54
N ARG A 34 7.30 25.98 -7.50
CA ARG A 34 6.24 24.99 -7.25
C ARG A 34 6.81 23.58 -7.42
N HIS A 35 6.58 22.71 -6.44
CA HIS A 35 6.91 21.30 -6.52
C HIS A 35 5.74 20.54 -7.14
N LEU A 36 6.00 19.86 -8.26
CA LEU A 36 4.98 19.16 -9.06
C LEU A 36 4.93 17.67 -8.74
N LEU A 37 6.11 17.00 -8.78
CA LEU A 37 6.23 15.57 -8.53
C LEU A 37 7.40 15.30 -7.58
N TYR A 38 7.17 14.42 -6.61
CA TYR A 38 8.23 13.87 -5.77
C TYR A 38 8.66 12.50 -6.30
N LEU A 39 9.90 12.39 -6.77
CA LEU A 39 10.43 11.18 -7.42
C LEU A 39 11.18 10.26 -6.44
N GLY A 40 11.53 10.75 -5.24
CA GLY A 40 12.33 10.01 -4.28
C GLY A 40 13.81 9.91 -4.68
N GLU A 41 14.47 8.83 -4.30
CA GLU A 41 15.87 8.53 -4.64
C GLU A 41 15.90 7.78 -5.97
N ILE A 42 16.14 8.50 -7.09
CA ILE A 42 16.23 7.90 -8.42
C ILE A 42 17.69 7.69 -8.82
N ASN A 43 17.95 6.65 -9.61
CA ASN A 43 19.27 6.36 -10.19
C ASN A 43 19.56 7.23 -11.43
N SER A 44 20.78 7.15 -11.93
CA SER A 44 21.24 7.99 -13.05
C SER A 44 20.43 7.75 -14.34
N SER A 45 20.05 6.51 -14.65
CA SER A 45 19.26 6.19 -15.84
C SER A 45 17.83 6.74 -15.75
N GLN A 46 17.20 6.64 -14.58
CA GLN A 46 15.89 7.23 -14.31
C GLN A 46 15.95 8.77 -14.41
N ALA A 47 16.99 9.41 -13.86
CA ALA A 47 17.16 10.84 -13.95
C ALA A 47 17.30 11.33 -15.40
N VAL A 48 18.06 10.61 -16.23
CA VAL A 48 18.17 10.90 -17.67
C VAL A 48 16.83 10.75 -18.38
N ALA A 49 16.09 9.67 -18.08
CA ALA A 49 14.78 9.42 -18.68
C ALA A 49 13.77 10.54 -18.32
N TRP A 50 13.78 11.03 -17.08
CA TRP A 50 12.93 12.13 -16.65
C TRP A 50 13.34 13.46 -17.31
N ARG A 51 14.65 13.75 -17.47
CA ARG A 51 15.09 14.95 -18.20
C ARG A 51 14.60 14.94 -19.65
N LYS A 52 14.76 13.81 -20.36
CA LYS A 52 14.25 13.67 -21.73
C LYS A 52 12.73 13.83 -21.84
N ALA A 53 11.95 13.44 -20.81
CA ALA A 53 10.52 13.61 -20.79
C ALA A 53 10.08 15.06 -20.54
N ILE A 54 10.91 15.85 -19.84
CA ILE A 54 10.65 17.25 -19.53
C ILE A 54 11.11 18.18 -20.66
N GLU A 55 12.21 17.81 -21.34
CA GLU A 55 12.80 18.54 -22.47
C GLU A 55 12.27 17.95 -23.78
N VAL A 56 11.42 18.69 -24.47
CA VAL A 56 10.93 18.30 -25.79
C VAL A 56 11.78 18.98 -26.86
N PHE A 57 12.32 18.19 -27.79
CA PHE A 57 13.02 18.71 -28.95
C PHE A 57 11.99 19.09 -30.02
N ASP A 58 12.01 20.36 -30.41
CA ASP A 58 11.19 20.90 -31.48
C ASP A 58 11.99 20.75 -32.80
N GLU A 59 11.61 19.77 -33.63
CA GLU A 59 12.31 19.45 -34.88
C GLU A 59 12.26 20.61 -35.89
N ASP A 60 11.18 21.37 -35.92
CA ASP A 60 11.01 22.51 -36.83
C ASP A 60 11.84 23.72 -36.40
N ALA A 61 12.04 23.90 -35.12
CA ALA A 61 12.82 24.99 -34.57
C ALA A 61 14.30 24.62 -34.27
N GLY A 62 14.68 23.35 -34.36
CA GLY A 62 16.02 22.84 -34.06
C GLY A 62 16.47 23.09 -32.63
N ARG A 63 15.56 23.24 -31.68
CA ARG A 63 15.82 23.59 -30.26
C ARG A 63 15.10 22.68 -29.31
N SER A 64 15.75 22.35 -28.19
CA SER A 64 15.05 21.79 -27.03
C SER A 64 14.32 22.88 -26.27
N ARG A 65 13.06 22.68 -25.97
CA ARG A 65 12.30 23.53 -25.06
C ARG A 65 11.73 22.73 -23.90
N THR A 66 11.69 23.35 -22.74
CA THR A 66 11.12 22.77 -21.54
C THR A 66 9.58 22.87 -21.60
N LEU A 67 8.88 21.79 -21.29
CA LEU A 67 7.43 21.82 -21.19
C LEU A 67 6.97 22.89 -20.16
N ALA A 68 6.10 23.80 -20.64
CA ALA A 68 5.46 24.79 -19.79
C ALA A 68 4.12 24.28 -19.26
N LEU A 69 3.66 24.80 -18.11
CA LEU A 69 2.38 24.42 -17.50
C LEU A 69 1.15 24.89 -18.31
N PHE A 70 1.33 25.94 -19.12
CA PHE A 70 0.26 26.49 -19.94
C PHE A 70 0.78 26.55 -21.39
N PRO A 71 0.43 25.56 -22.24
CA PRO A 71 0.59 25.77 -23.68
C PRO A 71 -0.26 26.99 -24.06
N GLU A 72 0.30 27.85 -24.91
CA GLU A 72 -0.46 28.92 -25.51
C GLU A 72 -1.67 28.30 -26.22
N ASP A 73 -2.86 28.91 -26.05
CA ASP A 73 -4.09 28.48 -26.71
C ASP A 73 -3.86 28.51 -28.23
N GLN A 74 -3.56 27.38 -28.82
CA GLN A 74 -3.62 27.21 -30.26
C GLN A 74 -5.09 26.96 -30.64
N CYS A 75 -5.80 28.01 -30.98
CA CYS A 75 -7.06 27.90 -31.65
C CYS A 75 -6.81 27.41 -33.08
N ASP A 76 -6.88 26.11 -33.31
CA ASP A 76 -6.98 25.60 -34.68
C ASP A 76 -8.22 26.16 -35.38
N ALA A 77 -8.04 26.77 -36.53
CA ALA A 77 -9.11 27.29 -37.36
C ALA A 77 -10.07 26.13 -37.70
N ILE A 78 -11.30 26.21 -37.23
CA ILE A 78 -12.34 25.22 -37.50
C ILE A 78 -12.66 25.24 -39.00
N ALA A 79 -12.44 24.12 -39.67
CA ALA A 79 -12.86 23.92 -41.04
C ALA A 79 -14.39 24.11 -41.16
N SER A 80 -14.84 24.91 -42.10
CA SER A 80 -16.18 25.50 -42.22
C SER A 80 -17.29 24.56 -42.69
N ASP A 81 -17.16 23.24 -42.63
CA ASP A 81 -18.17 22.28 -43.09
C ASP A 81 -19.04 21.67 -41.98
N GLY A 82 -19.17 22.36 -40.86
CA GLY A 82 -19.94 21.90 -39.71
C GLY A 82 -21.31 22.58 -39.60
N PHE A 83 -22.28 21.86 -39.08
CA PHE A 83 -23.60 22.37 -38.69
C PHE A 83 -23.41 23.49 -37.67
N VAL A 84 -23.69 24.75 -38.06
CA VAL A 84 -23.56 25.91 -37.17
C VAL A 84 -24.82 26.04 -36.32
N VAL A 85 -24.66 25.98 -35.00
CA VAL A 85 -25.75 26.15 -34.03
C VAL A 85 -25.46 27.39 -33.17
N GLN A 86 -26.46 28.28 -33.02
CA GLN A 86 -26.35 29.42 -32.12
C GLN A 86 -26.63 29.01 -30.67
N LEU A 87 -25.73 29.35 -29.76
CA LEU A 87 -25.77 28.99 -28.34
C LEU A 87 -26.12 30.19 -27.46
N ARG A 88 -26.88 29.94 -26.39
CA ARG A 88 -27.15 30.94 -25.34
C ARG A 88 -26.09 30.77 -24.21
N LEU A 89 -24.88 31.31 -24.38
CA LEU A 89 -23.79 31.16 -23.46
C LEU A 89 -24.12 31.61 -22.03
N SER A 90 -24.94 32.66 -21.87
CA SER A 90 -25.36 33.13 -20.53
C SER A 90 -26.24 32.13 -19.77
N GLN A 91 -26.78 31.13 -20.46
CA GLN A 91 -27.60 30.06 -19.88
C GLN A 91 -26.85 28.72 -19.79
N MET A 92 -25.55 28.71 -20.08
CA MET A 92 -24.70 27.53 -19.89
C MET A 92 -24.75 27.07 -18.45
N ARG A 93 -24.87 25.76 -18.25
CA ARG A 93 -24.87 25.13 -16.91
C ARG A 93 -23.84 24.02 -16.88
N LEU A 94 -23.06 23.97 -15.78
CA LEU A 94 -22.16 22.89 -15.47
C LEU A 94 -22.78 22.04 -14.36
N GLN A 95 -22.93 20.74 -14.61
CA GLN A 95 -23.62 19.84 -13.70
C GLN A 95 -22.83 18.54 -13.51
N ARG A 96 -23.11 17.81 -12.42
CA ARG A 96 -22.63 16.48 -12.13
C ARG A 96 -21.10 16.34 -12.25
N PRO A 97 -20.29 17.10 -11.49
CA PRO A 97 -18.86 16.83 -11.43
C PRO A 97 -18.64 15.44 -10.84
N ARG A 98 -17.88 14.58 -11.55
CA ARG A 98 -17.62 13.18 -11.19
C ARG A 98 -16.13 12.90 -11.25
N GLN A 99 -15.62 12.15 -10.29
CA GLN A 99 -14.24 11.67 -10.30
C GLN A 99 -14.05 10.67 -11.45
N TRP A 100 -13.30 11.08 -12.48
CA TRP A 100 -13.11 10.27 -13.67
C TRP A 100 -11.72 9.63 -13.74
N GLY A 101 -10.64 10.39 -13.59
CA GLY A 101 -9.30 9.93 -13.90
C GLY A 101 -8.82 8.77 -13.02
N ALA A 102 -9.08 8.80 -11.72
CA ALA A 102 -8.73 7.70 -10.83
C ALA A 102 -9.57 6.44 -11.14
N CYS A 103 -10.87 6.60 -11.46
CA CYS A 103 -11.73 5.50 -11.87
C CYS A 103 -11.27 4.89 -13.20
N TRP A 104 -10.88 5.74 -14.16
CA TRP A 104 -10.32 5.30 -15.43
C TRP A 104 -9.00 4.53 -15.24
N LEU A 105 -8.07 5.04 -14.42
CA LEU A 105 -6.82 4.35 -14.11
C LEU A 105 -7.07 2.98 -13.48
N ALA A 106 -8.01 2.90 -12.53
CA ALA A 106 -8.41 1.63 -11.94
C ALA A 106 -8.97 0.66 -12.99
N GLY A 107 -9.77 1.14 -13.94
CA GLY A 107 -10.25 0.36 -15.07
C GLY A 107 -9.13 -0.11 -16.01
N GLN A 108 -8.06 0.68 -16.19
CA GLN A 108 -6.86 0.24 -16.94
C GLN A 108 -6.15 -0.91 -16.22
N LEU A 109 -5.95 -0.80 -14.89
CA LEU A 109 -5.32 -1.86 -14.08
C LEU A 109 -6.15 -3.14 -14.08
N TRP A 110 -7.48 -3.03 -14.01
CA TRP A 110 -8.42 -4.16 -14.11
C TRP A 110 -8.24 -4.93 -15.41
N ARG A 111 -8.18 -4.22 -16.54
CA ARG A 111 -7.95 -4.82 -17.87
C ARG A 111 -6.52 -5.34 -18.04
N GLU A 112 -5.53 -4.65 -17.52
CA GLU A 112 -4.12 -5.08 -17.57
C GLU A 112 -3.93 -6.43 -16.85
N LEU A 113 -4.60 -6.61 -15.71
CA LEU A 113 -4.64 -7.88 -14.99
C LEU A 113 -5.61 -8.89 -15.63
N GLN A 114 -6.31 -8.53 -16.73
CA GLN A 114 -7.33 -9.36 -17.40
C GLN A 114 -8.41 -9.87 -16.44
N LEU A 115 -8.75 -9.08 -15.43
CA LEU A 115 -9.78 -9.42 -14.46
C LEU A 115 -11.18 -9.38 -15.08
N ASP A 116 -11.40 -8.53 -16.08
CA ASP A 116 -12.62 -8.51 -16.89
C ASP A 116 -12.90 -9.88 -17.51
N ARG A 117 -11.92 -10.47 -18.21
CA ARG A 117 -12.04 -11.81 -18.82
C ARG A 117 -12.16 -12.89 -17.76
N PHE A 118 -11.32 -12.82 -16.72
CA PHE A 118 -11.32 -13.84 -15.65
C PHE A 118 -12.70 -13.98 -15.00
N TRP A 119 -13.35 -12.87 -14.68
CA TRP A 119 -14.62 -12.87 -13.97
C TRP A 119 -15.83 -13.09 -14.88
N ALA A 120 -15.80 -12.62 -16.14
CA ALA A 120 -16.86 -12.85 -17.11
C ALA A 120 -17.18 -14.34 -17.31
N ASP A 121 -16.14 -15.20 -17.28
CA ASP A 121 -16.29 -16.64 -17.48
C ASP A 121 -16.73 -17.40 -16.21
N ARG A 122 -16.62 -16.77 -15.02
CA ARG A 122 -16.78 -17.45 -13.72
C ARG A 122 -17.98 -17.03 -12.93
N LEU A 123 -18.38 -15.78 -13.05
CA LEU A 123 -19.55 -15.31 -12.32
C LEU A 123 -20.83 -15.80 -13.02
N PRO A 124 -21.82 -16.31 -12.26
CA PRO A 124 -22.99 -16.93 -12.86
C PRO A 124 -23.81 -15.90 -13.65
N PRO A 125 -24.32 -16.28 -14.82
CA PRO A 125 -25.24 -15.42 -15.54
C PRO A 125 -26.50 -15.18 -14.71
N SER A 126 -26.86 -13.92 -14.53
CA SER A 126 -28.06 -13.55 -13.80
C SER A 126 -29.29 -13.66 -14.68
N ARG A 127 -30.35 -14.35 -14.19
CA ARG A 127 -31.66 -14.39 -14.88
C ARG A 127 -32.26 -12.98 -15.09
N LYS A 128 -31.86 -12.00 -14.29
CA LYS A 128 -32.30 -10.60 -14.36
C LYS A 128 -31.31 -9.70 -15.10
N GLY A 129 -30.31 -10.27 -15.77
CA GLY A 129 -29.27 -9.51 -16.49
C GLY A 129 -28.34 -8.71 -15.57
N THR A 130 -28.16 -9.10 -14.30
CA THR A 130 -27.26 -8.41 -13.38
C THR A 130 -25.80 -8.66 -13.78
N PRO A 131 -25.01 -7.63 -14.13
CA PRO A 131 -23.62 -7.77 -14.55
C PRO A 131 -22.70 -7.86 -13.31
N TRP A 132 -22.55 -9.04 -12.75
CA TRP A 132 -21.79 -9.30 -11.52
C TRP A 132 -20.32 -8.92 -11.64
N ASP A 133 -19.71 -9.12 -12.79
CA ASP A 133 -18.34 -8.74 -13.12
C ASP A 133 -18.13 -7.22 -13.00
N GLN A 134 -19.06 -6.42 -13.52
CA GLN A 134 -19.01 -4.97 -13.42
C GLN A 134 -19.26 -4.49 -11.98
N ILE A 135 -20.18 -5.13 -11.25
CA ILE A 135 -20.41 -4.84 -9.82
C ILE A 135 -19.14 -5.11 -9.01
N LEU A 136 -18.47 -6.23 -9.27
CA LEU A 136 -17.21 -6.55 -8.62
C LEU A 136 -16.11 -5.52 -8.98
N GLN A 137 -16.04 -5.10 -10.24
CA GLN A 137 -15.13 -4.03 -10.66
C GLN A 137 -15.40 -2.71 -9.92
N VAL A 138 -16.68 -2.35 -9.72
CA VAL A 138 -17.07 -1.17 -8.92
C VAL A 138 -16.60 -1.33 -7.47
N LEU A 139 -16.84 -2.48 -6.84
CA LEU A 139 -16.42 -2.77 -5.47
C LEU A 139 -14.88 -2.67 -5.30
N ALA A 140 -14.11 -3.31 -6.20
CA ALA A 140 -12.66 -3.28 -6.17
C ALA A 140 -12.09 -1.88 -6.43
N THR A 141 -12.67 -1.15 -7.40
CA THR A 141 -12.29 0.24 -7.70
C THR A 141 -12.58 1.16 -6.53
N TYR A 142 -13.75 1.05 -5.92
CA TYR A 142 -14.09 1.80 -4.72
C TYR A 142 -13.11 1.54 -3.57
N ARG A 143 -12.79 0.27 -3.34
CA ARG A 143 -11.83 -0.12 -2.31
C ARG A 143 -10.44 0.46 -2.57
N LEU A 144 -10.02 0.56 -3.82
CA LEU A 144 -8.73 1.12 -4.21
C LEU A 144 -8.67 2.65 -4.04
N ILE A 145 -9.76 3.37 -4.36
CA ILE A 145 -9.75 4.84 -4.48
C ILE A 145 -10.26 5.54 -3.22
N ALA A 146 -11.38 5.08 -2.68
CA ALA A 146 -12.09 5.74 -1.57
C ALA A 146 -12.66 4.71 -0.57
N PRO A 147 -11.82 3.85 0.02
CA PRO A 147 -12.26 2.69 0.79
C PRO A 147 -13.25 3.07 1.90
N GLY A 148 -14.31 2.28 2.00
CA GLY A 148 -15.38 2.49 2.96
C GLY A 148 -16.36 1.32 2.95
N SER A 149 -17.54 1.51 3.56
CA SER A 149 -18.61 0.51 3.53
C SER A 149 -19.34 0.51 2.19
N GLU A 150 -19.97 -0.63 1.87
CA GLU A 150 -20.82 -0.80 0.68
C GLU A 150 -22.02 0.17 0.71
N TRP A 151 -22.48 0.53 1.93
CA TRP A 151 -23.51 1.53 2.13
C TRP A 151 -23.07 2.93 1.71
N ARG A 152 -21.83 3.32 2.04
CA ARG A 152 -21.25 4.59 1.57
C ARG A 152 -21.02 4.58 0.06
N LEU A 153 -20.60 3.43 -0.51
CA LEU A 153 -20.50 3.26 -1.97
C LEU A 153 -21.86 3.56 -2.63
N HIS A 154 -22.92 2.89 -2.15
CA HIS A 154 -24.28 3.04 -2.64
C HIS A 154 -24.80 4.48 -2.53
N ARG A 155 -24.66 5.10 -1.35
CA ARG A 155 -25.27 6.39 -1.04
C ARG A 155 -24.52 7.60 -1.61
N GLU A 156 -23.22 7.53 -1.68
CA GLU A 156 -22.37 8.71 -1.88
C GLU A 156 -21.40 8.55 -3.05
N TRP A 157 -20.55 7.54 -2.99
CA TRP A 157 -19.39 7.48 -3.86
C TRP A 157 -19.75 7.20 -5.33
N PHE A 158 -20.64 6.25 -5.58
CA PHE A 158 -20.97 5.86 -6.96
C PHE A 158 -21.51 7.04 -7.78
N GLY A 159 -22.43 7.82 -7.21
CA GLY A 159 -23.00 9.00 -7.87
C GLY A 159 -21.98 10.12 -8.15
N ASN A 160 -20.92 10.20 -7.34
CA ASN A 160 -19.82 11.16 -7.47
C ASN A 160 -18.62 10.61 -8.26
N SER A 161 -18.69 9.36 -8.72
CA SER A 161 -17.70 8.69 -9.57
C SER A 161 -18.19 8.59 -11.01
N ALA A 162 -17.27 8.49 -11.95
CA ALA A 162 -17.60 8.25 -13.35
C ALA A 162 -17.68 6.75 -13.69
N MET A 163 -17.91 5.88 -12.70
CA MET A 163 -17.96 4.43 -12.95
C MET A 163 -19.10 4.04 -13.89
N ALA A 164 -20.28 4.67 -13.75
CA ALA A 164 -21.40 4.44 -14.67
C ALA A 164 -21.04 4.81 -16.12
N ASP A 165 -20.40 5.97 -16.30
CA ASP A 165 -19.97 6.45 -17.63
C ASP A 165 -18.89 5.54 -18.24
N LEU A 166 -17.91 5.09 -17.42
CA LEU A 166 -16.80 4.24 -17.86
C LEU A 166 -17.22 2.81 -18.19
N LEU A 167 -18.26 2.30 -17.55
CA LEU A 167 -18.79 0.95 -17.75
C LEU A 167 -20.00 0.92 -18.72
N GLY A 168 -20.48 2.08 -19.17
CA GLY A 168 -21.66 2.17 -20.02
C GLY A 168 -22.94 1.67 -19.33
N ALA A 169 -23.05 1.93 -18.02
CA ALA A 169 -24.09 1.42 -17.14
C ALA A 169 -24.80 2.55 -16.37
N ASP A 170 -25.70 2.18 -15.50
CA ASP A 170 -26.44 3.10 -14.65
C ASP A 170 -26.24 2.81 -13.15
N PHE A 171 -27.04 3.47 -12.30
CA PHE A 171 -27.01 3.27 -10.85
C PHE A 171 -27.35 1.83 -10.42
N GLY A 172 -27.92 1.01 -11.30
CA GLY A 172 -28.20 -0.40 -11.05
C GLY A 172 -26.98 -1.23 -10.64
N LEU A 173 -25.74 -0.77 -10.97
CA LEU A 173 -24.50 -1.39 -10.50
C LEU A 173 -24.24 -1.18 -9.01
N ALA A 174 -24.77 -0.11 -8.42
CA ALA A 174 -24.51 0.27 -7.04
C ALA A 174 -25.70 0.04 -6.10
N GLU A 175 -26.72 -0.70 -6.51
CA GLU A 175 -27.83 -1.06 -5.61
C GLU A 175 -27.31 -1.90 -4.44
N ALA A 176 -27.64 -1.46 -3.20
CA ALA A 176 -27.07 -2.03 -1.99
C ALA A 176 -27.19 -3.57 -1.92
N HIS A 177 -28.38 -4.11 -2.25
CA HIS A 177 -28.61 -5.55 -2.22
C HIS A 177 -27.74 -6.32 -3.22
N LYS A 178 -27.41 -5.74 -4.38
CA LYS A 178 -26.53 -6.35 -5.39
C LYS A 178 -25.07 -6.31 -4.94
N LEU A 179 -24.64 -5.20 -4.31
CA LEU A 179 -23.30 -5.09 -3.75
C LEU A 179 -23.05 -6.20 -2.73
N TYR A 180 -23.99 -6.41 -1.78
CA TYR A 180 -23.89 -7.48 -0.79
C TYR A 180 -24.02 -8.88 -1.40
N ALA A 181 -24.88 -9.08 -2.39
CA ALA A 181 -25.02 -10.37 -3.06
C ALA A 181 -23.77 -10.74 -3.87
N CYS A 182 -23.06 -9.77 -4.42
CA CYS A 182 -21.80 -10.01 -5.12
C CYS A 182 -20.75 -10.67 -4.21
N HIS A 183 -20.68 -10.32 -2.91
CA HIS A 183 -19.77 -10.95 -1.97
C HIS A 183 -19.97 -12.47 -1.87
N ASP A 184 -21.22 -12.92 -1.97
CA ASP A 184 -21.58 -14.34 -1.79
C ASP A 184 -21.07 -15.23 -2.94
N LEU A 185 -20.65 -14.63 -4.07
CA LEU A 185 -20.23 -15.31 -5.30
C LEU A 185 -18.70 -15.46 -5.45
N LEU A 186 -17.88 -14.87 -4.56
CA LEU A 186 -16.47 -14.65 -4.87
C LEU A 186 -15.53 -15.76 -4.39
N LEU A 187 -15.77 -16.30 -3.19
CA LEU A 187 -14.77 -17.11 -2.47
C LEU A 187 -14.43 -18.43 -3.13
N GLU A 188 -15.35 -19.03 -3.87
CA GLU A 188 -15.11 -20.29 -4.60
C GLU A 188 -14.06 -20.12 -5.72
N HIS A 189 -13.86 -18.91 -6.22
CA HIS A 189 -12.89 -18.60 -7.28
C HIS A 189 -11.52 -18.13 -6.76
N LYS A 190 -11.32 -18.11 -5.45
CA LYS A 190 -10.13 -17.54 -4.80
C LYS A 190 -8.82 -18.18 -5.31
N GLU A 191 -8.74 -19.50 -5.35
CA GLU A 191 -7.51 -20.20 -5.77
C GLU A 191 -7.25 -20.03 -7.28
N ALA A 192 -8.31 -20.09 -8.09
CA ALA A 192 -8.21 -19.85 -9.53
C ALA A 192 -7.73 -18.41 -9.83
N LEU A 193 -8.20 -17.42 -9.05
CA LEU A 193 -7.76 -16.04 -9.19
C LEU A 193 -6.26 -15.89 -8.91
N PHE A 194 -5.73 -16.50 -7.84
CA PHE A 194 -4.31 -16.43 -7.55
C PHE A 194 -3.45 -17.05 -8.65
N SER A 195 -3.87 -18.20 -9.18
CA SER A 195 -3.18 -18.85 -10.30
C SER A 195 -3.18 -17.95 -11.55
N HIS A 196 -4.31 -17.32 -11.85
CA HIS A 196 -4.43 -16.34 -12.94
C HIS A 196 -3.47 -15.15 -12.74
N LEU A 197 -3.48 -14.52 -11.56
CA LEU A 197 -2.66 -13.36 -11.26
C LEU A 197 -1.16 -13.67 -11.31
N VAL A 198 -0.73 -14.83 -10.83
CA VAL A 198 0.67 -15.29 -10.94
C VAL A 198 1.10 -15.37 -12.41
N GLY A 199 0.24 -15.92 -13.28
CA GLY A 199 0.47 -15.93 -14.73
C GLY A 199 0.62 -14.50 -15.27
N ARG A 200 -0.31 -13.60 -14.91
CA ARG A 200 -0.28 -12.21 -15.38
C ARG A 200 0.97 -11.45 -14.92
N TRP A 201 1.44 -11.62 -13.69
CA TRP A 201 2.65 -10.96 -13.21
C TRP A 201 3.94 -11.51 -13.83
N ARG A 202 3.95 -12.81 -14.19
CA ARG A 202 5.03 -13.34 -15.03
C ARG A 202 5.09 -12.63 -16.37
N ASP A 203 3.95 -12.48 -17.04
CA ASP A 203 3.86 -11.81 -18.34
C ASP A 203 4.21 -10.31 -18.26
N LEU A 204 3.72 -9.62 -17.23
CA LEU A 204 3.86 -8.17 -17.12
C LEU A 204 5.23 -7.72 -16.61
N PHE A 205 5.82 -8.48 -15.68
CA PHE A 205 7.00 -8.05 -14.92
C PHE A 205 8.14 -9.05 -14.95
N ASN A 206 8.01 -10.16 -15.69
CA ASN A 206 8.92 -11.30 -15.60
C ASN A 206 9.14 -11.71 -14.13
N ALA A 207 8.04 -11.74 -13.35
CA ALA A 207 8.08 -11.97 -11.91
C ALA A 207 8.59 -13.38 -11.61
N ASP A 208 9.52 -13.45 -10.67
CA ASP A 208 10.07 -14.69 -10.12
C ASP A 208 9.33 -15.05 -8.81
N PHE A 209 9.10 -16.33 -8.61
CA PHE A 209 8.41 -16.88 -7.45
C PHE A 209 9.27 -17.91 -6.68
N ASP A 210 10.58 -17.83 -6.83
CA ASP A 210 11.53 -18.71 -6.15
C ASP A 210 11.78 -18.29 -4.70
N VAL A 211 11.56 -17.02 -4.38
CA VAL A 211 11.62 -16.49 -3.01
C VAL A 211 10.23 -16.08 -2.54
N LEU A 212 9.79 -16.63 -1.42
CA LEU A 212 8.48 -16.37 -0.84
C LEU A 212 8.62 -15.76 0.56
N LEU A 213 7.99 -14.64 0.78
CA LEU A 213 7.92 -13.97 2.07
C LEU A 213 6.60 -14.33 2.75
N TYR A 214 6.65 -14.85 3.95
CA TYR A 214 5.49 -15.26 4.72
C TYR A 214 5.41 -14.53 6.05
N ASP A 215 4.26 -13.96 6.35
CA ASP A 215 3.96 -13.34 7.64
C ASP A 215 2.46 -13.32 7.92
N LEU A 216 2.11 -12.98 9.18
CA LEU A 216 0.73 -12.90 9.65
C LEU A 216 0.42 -11.52 10.21
N THR A 217 -0.84 -11.14 10.03
CA THR A 217 -1.39 -9.96 10.69
C THR A 217 -2.77 -10.27 11.28
N SER A 218 -3.35 -9.32 12.02
CA SER A 218 -4.74 -9.44 12.51
C SER A 218 -5.56 -8.22 12.12
N THR A 219 -6.86 -8.40 11.99
CA THR A 219 -7.82 -7.30 11.94
C THR A 219 -8.91 -7.52 12.97
N TYR A 220 -9.28 -6.47 13.69
CA TYR A 220 -10.23 -6.55 14.79
C TYR A 220 -11.62 -6.08 14.39
N PHE A 221 -12.61 -6.46 15.22
CA PHE A 221 -14.01 -6.09 15.08
C PHE A 221 -14.47 -5.36 16.36
N GLU A 222 -15.09 -4.22 16.20
CA GLU A 222 -15.66 -3.45 17.33
C GLU A 222 -17.05 -3.98 17.68
N VAL A 223 -17.10 -5.21 18.19
CA VAL A 223 -18.30 -5.91 18.64
C VAL A 223 -18.02 -6.59 19.97
N ASN A 224 -19.04 -6.83 20.78
CA ASN A 224 -18.89 -7.60 22.00
C ASN A 224 -18.67 -9.08 21.67
N ALA A 225 -17.75 -9.73 22.38
CA ALA A 225 -17.46 -11.15 22.16
C ALA A 225 -18.65 -12.06 22.51
N SER A 226 -19.49 -11.64 23.49
CA SER A 226 -20.73 -12.33 23.87
C SER A 226 -21.78 -12.43 22.75
N ASP A 227 -21.71 -11.51 21.79
CA ASP A 227 -22.70 -11.40 20.71
C ASP A 227 -22.29 -12.21 19.47
N LEU A 228 -21.15 -12.92 19.54
CA LEU A 228 -20.63 -13.67 18.42
C LEU A 228 -21.18 -15.10 18.37
N PRO A 229 -21.56 -15.61 17.18
CA PRO A 229 -22.02 -16.99 17.01
C PRO A 229 -20.94 -18.01 17.42
N GLU A 230 -21.35 -19.17 17.91
CA GLU A 230 -20.45 -20.30 18.12
C GLU A 230 -19.78 -20.73 16.80
N GLY A 231 -18.51 -21.13 16.87
CA GLY A 231 -17.75 -21.57 15.71
C GLY A 231 -17.19 -20.45 14.82
N THR A 232 -17.48 -19.16 15.12
CA THR A 232 -16.95 -18.01 14.37
C THR A 232 -15.42 -17.97 14.38
N LYS A 233 -14.82 -17.45 13.29
CA LYS A 233 -13.38 -17.13 13.21
C LYS A 233 -13.02 -15.91 14.06
N ARG A 234 -13.98 -15.05 14.41
CA ARG A 234 -13.80 -13.87 15.26
C ARG A 234 -13.57 -14.29 16.71
N ARG A 235 -12.33 -14.26 17.16
CA ARG A 235 -11.92 -14.68 18.51
C ARG A 235 -10.91 -13.72 19.10
N HIS A 236 -10.89 -13.61 20.43
CA HIS A 236 -9.79 -12.92 21.11
C HIS A 236 -8.47 -13.68 20.90
N GLY A 237 -7.39 -12.95 20.71
CA GLY A 237 -6.06 -13.50 20.50
C GLY A 237 -4.99 -12.43 20.65
N TYR A 238 -3.77 -12.73 20.21
CA TYR A 238 -2.68 -11.76 20.21
C TYR A 238 -2.95 -10.65 19.21
N SER A 239 -3.32 -9.47 19.72
CA SER A 239 -3.65 -8.31 18.87
C SER A 239 -2.39 -7.57 18.43
N ARG A 240 -2.08 -7.64 17.14
CA ARG A 240 -1.01 -6.85 16.51
C ARG A 240 -1.39 -5.37 16.37
N ASP A 241 -2.69 -5.06 16.50
CA ASP A 241 -3.24 -3.71 16.43
C ASP A 241 -3.39 -3.05 17.81
N LYS A 242 -2.92 -3.74 18.88
CA LYS A 242 -3.02 -3.27 20.28
C LYS A 242 -4.45 -3.06 20.76
N ARG A 243 -5.38 -3.85 20.23
CA ARG A 243 -6.81 -3.90 20.65
C ARG A 243 -7.13 -5.31 21.19
N PRO A 244 -6.56 -5.69 22.36
CA PRO A 244 -6.85 -6.99 22.98
C PRO A 244 -8.30 -7.09 23.49
N ASP A 245 -8.96 -5.95 23.63
CA ASP A 245 -10.38 -5.79 24.00
C ASP A 245 -11.34 -6.23 22.90
N CYS A 246 -10.90 -6.33 21.65
CA CYS A 246 -11.73 -6.67 20.52
C CYS A 246 -11.46 -8.09 19.99
N PRO A 247 -12.50 -8.83 19.57
CA PRO A 247 -12.32 -10.04 18.78
C PRO A 247 -11.68 -9.71 17.43
N GLN A 248 -10.93 -10.64 16.89
CA GLN A 248 -10.16 -10.45 15.66
C GLN A 248 -10.18 -11.70 14.78
N VAL A 249 -9.75 -11.55 13.54
CA VAL A 249 -9.30 -12.64 12.67
C VAL A 249 -7.82 -12.46 12.35
N VAL A 250 -7.14 -13.55 12.07
CA VAL A 250 -5.74 -13.54 11.62
C VAL A 250 -5.73 -13.65 10.10
N ILE A 251 -4.96 -12.81 9.43
CA ILE A 251 -4.72 -12.88 7.99
C ILE A 251 -3.27 -13.30 7.79
N ALA A 252 -3.09 -14.46 7.19
CA ALA A 252 -1.80 -14.97 6.76
C ALA A 252 -1.60 -14.67 5.28
N LEU A 253 -0.41 -14.23 4.88
CA LEU A 253 -0.11 -13.75 3.53
C LEU A 253 1.24 -14.27 3.05
N VAL A 254 1.26 -14.71 1.80
CA VAL A 254 2.47 -15.07 1.06
C VAL A 254 2.65 -14.10 -0.09
N VAL A 255 3.79 -13.44 -0.16
CA VAL A 255 4.13 -12.51 -1.25
C VAL A 255 5.53 -12.79 -1.78
N THR A 256 5.84 -12.28 -2.98
CA THR A 256 7.21 -12.22 -3.50
C THR A 256 7.98 -11.06 -2.85
N PRO A 257 9.32 -10.99 -3.05
CA PRO A 257 10.12 -9.83 -2.65
C PRO A 257 9.63 -8.48 -3.18
N GLU A 258 8.94 -8.50 -4.31
CA GLU A 258 8.34 -7.32 -4.93
C GLU A 258 6.97 -6.96 -4.34
N GLY A 259 6.45 -7.76 -3.41
CA GLY A 259 5.14 -7.58 -2.81
C GLY A 259 3.98 -8.19 -3.59
N LEU A 260 4.25 -8.97 -4.64
CA LEU A 260 3.21 -9.65 -5.43
C LEU A 260 2.64 -10.83 -4.63
N PRO A 261 1.33 -10.86 -4.36
CA PRO A 261 0.75 -11.89 -3.50
C PRO A 261 0.46 -13.19 -4.25
N LEU A 262 0.81 -14.32 -3.63
CA LEU A 262 0.51 -15.65 -4.15
C LEU A 262 -0.72 -16.28 -3.51
N ALA A 263 -0.88 -16.06 -2.22
CA ALA A 263 -1.98 -16.60 -1.45
C ALA A 263 -2.20 -15.83 -0.16
N TYR A 264 -3.44 -15.84 0.33
CA TYR A 264 -3.76 -15.43 1.69
C TYR A 264 -4.80 -16.37 2.30
N GLU A 265 -4.87 -16.40 3.62
CA GLU A 265 -5.94 -17.10 4.36
C GLU A 265 -6.44 -16.26 5.52
N VAL A 266 -7.75 -16.40 5.79
CA VAL A 266 -8.40 -15.81 6.96
C VAL A 266 -8.61 -16.91 7.99
N LEU A 267 -7.95 -16.78 9.12
CA LEU A 267 -7.87 -17.77 10.18
C LEU A 267 -8.54 -17.27 11.46
N PRO A 268 -8.94 -18.17 12.37
CA PRO A 268 -9.46 -17.76 13.68
C PRO A 268 -8.51 -16.82 14.43
N GLY A 269 -9.06 -15.83 15.11
CA GLY A 269 -8.30 -14.78 15.78
C GLY A 269 -7.33 -15.25 16.88
N ASN A 270 -7.55 -16.45 17.41
CA ASN A 270 -6.67 -17.10 18.39
C ASN A 270 -5.65 -18.06 17.76
N THR A 271 -5.49 -18.06 16.44
CA THR A 271 -4.54 -18.92 15.75
C THR A 271 -3.11 -18.51 16.10
N ALA A 272 -2.31 -19.46 16.56
CA ALA A 272 -0.89 -19.26 16.81
C ALA A 272 -0.10 -19.28 15.48
N ASP A 273 0.86 -18.37 15.35
CA ASP A 273 1.67 -18.20 14.13
C ASP A 273 2.34 -19.52 13.69
N SER A 274 2.83 -20.28 14.65
CA SER A 274 3.53 -21.54 14.41
C SER A 274 2.69 -22.66 13.79
N LYS A 275 1.35 -22.60 13.90
CA LYS A 275 0.47 -23.65 13.36
C LYS A 275 0.10 -23.43 11.89
N THR A 276 0.34 -22.23 11.37
CA THR A 276 -0.16 -21.81 10.06
C THR A 276 0.79 -22.16 8.91
N LEU A 277 2.09 -22.18 9.17
CA LEU A 277 3.11 -22.37 8.13
C LEU A 277 2.96 -23.71 7.40
N ARG A 278 2.74 -24.81 8.13
CA ARG A 278 2.56 -26.15 7.52
C ARG A 278 1.39 -26.19 6.53
N MET A 279 0.29 -25.54 6.89
CA MET A 279 -0.89 -25.43 6.02
C MET A 279 -0.54 -24.68 4.73
N PHE A 280 0.20 -23.57 4.84
CA PHE A 280 0.59 -22.79 3.67
C PHE A 280 1.60 -23.50 2.77
N LEU A 281 2.58 -24.20 3.33
CA LEU A 281 3.50 -25.03 2.56
C LEU A 281 2.74 -26.00 1.67
N GLY A 282 1.83 -26.78 2.27
CA GLY A 282 1.02 -27.72 1.52
C GLY A 282 0.06 -27.06 0.51
N LYS A 283 -0.45 -25.85 0.80
CA LYS A 283 -1.29 -25.09 -0.13
C LYS A 283 -0.50 -24.63 -1.36
N ILE A 284 0.65 -24.01 -1.15
CA ILE A 284 1.52 -23.51 -2.23
C ILE A 284 2.02 -24.68 -3.10
N GLU A 285 2.39 -25.80 -2.51
CA GLU A 285 2.77 -27.00 -3.26
C GLU A 285 1.64 -27.56 -4.12
N ARG A 286 0.43 -27.65 -3.58
CA ARG A 286 -0.74 -28.13 -4.34
C ARG A 286 -1.10 -27.19 -5.49
N GLN A 287 -1.02 -25.88 -5.26
CA GLN A 287 -1.48 -24.87 -6.22
C GLN A 287 -0.44 -24.59 -7.31
N TYR A 288 0.85 -24.59 -6.98
CA TYR A 288 1.94 -24.16 -7.88
C TYR A 288 2.98 -25.25 -8.12
N GLY A 289 2.74 -26.46 -7.65
CA GLY A 289 3.68 -27.57 -7.75
C GLY A 289 4.86 -27.50 -6.79
N LYS A 290 5.58 -28.62 -6.69
CA LYS A 290 6.85 -28.69 -5.94
C LYS A 290 7.93 -27.95 -6.72
N ALA A 291 8.53 -26.94 -6.12
CA ALA A 291 9.65 -26.19 -6.67
C ALA A 291 10.63 -25.87 -5.55
N ARG A 292 11.90 -25.64 -5.90
CA ARG A 292 12.92 -25.19 -4.93
C ARG A 292 12.65 -23.71 -4.58
N ARG A 293 11.75 -23.47 -3.62
CA ARG A 293 11.41 -22.14 -3.13
C ARG A 293 12.08 -21.87 -1.81
N VAL A 294 12.58 -20.63 -1.66
CA VAL A 294 13.14 -20.15 -0.38
C VAL A 294 12.06 -19.42 0.40
N TRP A 295 11.70 -19.95 1.56
CA TRP A 295 10.75 -19.32 2.47
C TRP A 295 11.45 -18.38 3.43
N VAL A 296 11.19 -17.09 3.30
CA VAL A 296 11.76 -16.07 4.19
C VAL A 296 10.70 -15.66 5.21
N MET A 297 11.03 -15.76 6.49
CA MET A 297 10.07 -15.60 7.60
C MET A 297 10.68 -14.84 8.76
N ASP A 298 9.85 -14.14 9.54
CA ASP A 298 10.31 -13.55 10.79
C ASP A 298 10.45 -14.62 11.89
N ARG A 299 11.25 -14.29 12.90
CA ARG A 299 11.68 -15.16 14.01
C ARG A 299 10.55 -15.80 14.82
N GLY A 300 9.33 -15.28 14.78
CA GLY A 300 8.19 -15.76 15.58
C GLY A 300 7.29 -16.77 14.86
N VAL A 301 7.51 -16.97 13.55
CA VAL A 301 6.61 -17.76 12.72
C VAL A 301 6.88 -19.28 12.81
N PRO A 302 8.09 -19.82 12.53
CA PRO A 302 8.30 -21.25 12.55
C PRO A 302 8.71 -21.78 13.94
N THR A 303 8.23 -22.99 14.27
CA THR A 303 8.77 -23.77 15.40
C THR A 303 9.95 -24.62 14.94
N GLU A 304 10.75 -25.10 15.91
CA GLU A 304 11.85 -26.03 15.63
C GLU A 304 11.36 -27.31 14.93
N ALA A 305 10.19 -27.82 15.33
CA ALA A 305 9.60 -29.01 14.71
C ALA A 305 9.27 -28.78 13.23
N VAL A 306 8.68 -27.63 12.88
CA VAL A 306 8.36 -27.28 11.49
C VAL A 306 9.62 -27.09 10.66
N LEU A 307 10.66 -26.45 11.22
CA LEU A 307 11.94 -26.31 10.51
C LEU A 307 12.65 -27.65 10.31
N ALA A 308 12.56 -28.57 11.28
CA ALA A 308 13.07 -29.92 11.10
C ALA A 308 12.31 -30.70 10.01
N GLU A 309 10.99 -30.55 9.95
CA GLU A 309 10.17 -31.14 8.86
C GLU A 309 10.56 -30.56 7.49
N MET A 310 10.77 -29.25 7.40
CA MET A 310 11.22 -28.58 6.16
C MET A 310 12.59 -29.12 5.70
N ARG A 311 13.52 -29.35 6.62
CA ARG A 311 14.83 -29.93 6.28
C ARG A 311 14.75 -31.37 5.84
N ASN A 312 13.87 -32.15 6.44
CA ASN A 312 13.75 -33.58 6.24
C ASN A 312 12.75 -33.97 5.13
N SER A 313 12.06 -32.99 4.54
CA SER A 313 11.15 -33.23 3.41
C SER A 313 11.92 -33.62 2.14
N ASP A 314 11.25 -34.30 1.21
CA ASP A 314 11.83 -34.70 -0.07
C ASP A 314 11.05 -34.07 -1.24
N PRO A 315 11.65 -33.12 -1.99
CA PRO A 315 12.93 -32.43 -1.72
C PRO A 315 12.86 -31.53 -0.47
N PRO A 316 14.00 -31.21 0.17
CA PRO A 316 14.03 -30.30 1.31
C PRO A 316 13.46 -28.93 0.97
N VAL A 317 12.57 -28.43 1.83
CA VAL A 317 12.02 -27.08 1.70
C VAL A 317 13.05 -26.08 2.24
N GLN A 318 13.47 -25.17 1.40
CA GLN A 318 14.48 -24.17 1.74
C GLN A 318 13.88 -23.01 2.54
N TYR A 319 14.61 -22.49 3.51
CA TYR A 319 14.14 -21.36 4.32
C TYR A 319 15.28 -20.43 4.75
N LEU A 320 14.91 -19.19 5.06
CA LEU A 320 15.72 -18.21 5.76
C LEU A 320 14.88 -17.55 6.85
N VAL A 321 15.31 -17.64 8.11
CA VAL A 321 14.51 -17.24 9.27
C VAL A 321 15.32 -16.37 10.23
N GLY A 322 14.70 -15.33 10.77
CA GLY A 322 15.25 -14.58 11.89
C GLY A 322 15.38 -15.46 13.13
N THR A 323 16.49 -15.38 13.84
CA THR A 323 16.76 -16.20 15.03
C THR A 323 16.53 -15.38 16.31
N PRO A 324 15.85 -15.93 17.32
CA PRO A 324 15.70 -15.27 18.63
C PRO A 324 17.04 -14.92 19.28
N LYS A 325 17.11 -13.73 19.90
CA LYS A 325 18.35 -13.22 20.53
C LYS A 325 18.91 -14.14 21.62
N GLY A 326 18.08 -15.01 22.23
CA GLY A 326 18.54 -15.98 23.23
C GLY A 326 19.51 -17.03 22.69
N ARG A 327 19.38 -17.43 21.41
CA ARG A 327 20.31 -18.35 20.76
C ARG A 327 21.67 -17.71 20.45
N LEU A 328 21.72 -16.39 20.28
CA LEU A 328 23.00 -15.70 20.05
C LEU A 328 24.00 -15.95 21.15
N ASN A 329 23.56 -16.02 22.41
CA ASN A 329 24.46 -16.25 23.54
C ASN A 329 25.14 -17.63 23.46
N ARG A 330 24.46 -18.65 22.91
CA ARG A 330 25.02 -20.00 22.70
C ARG A 330 26.07 -20.02 21.60
N LEU A 331 25.78 -19.31 20.50
CA LEU A 331 26.61 -19.29 19.29
C LEU A 331 27.71 -18.22 19.35
N GLU A 332 27.65 -17.28 20.31
CA GLU A 332 28.52 -16.09 20.35
C GLU A 332 29.99 -16.46 20.38
N LYS A 333 30.37 -17.50 21.13
CA LYS A 333 31.77 -17.96 21.23
C LYS A 333 32.29 -18.43 19.86
N HIS A 334 31.57 -19.32 19.19
CA HIS A 334 31.93 -19.84 17.88
C HIS A 334 31.91 -18.79 16.76
N LEU A 335 30.98 -17.83 16.84
CA LEU A 335 30.89 -16.72 15.90
C LEU A 335 32.01 -15.69 16.08
N LEU A 336 32.53 -15.50 17.29
CA LEU A 336 33.63 -14.58 17.55
C LEU A 336 34.94 -15.01 16.84
N GLU A 337 35.16 -16.30 16.70
CA GLU A 337 36.36 -16.89 16.08
C GLU A 337 36.33 -16.81 14.54
N LYS A 338 35.16 -16.61 13.93
CA LYS A 338 35.01 -16.55 12.47
C LYS A 338 35.38 -15.16 11.93
N PRO A 339 36.04 -15.08 10.76
CA PRO A 339 36.31 -13.81 10.12
C PRO A 339 35.03 -13.14 9.61
N TRP A 340 35.03 -11.80 9.52
CA TRP A 340 34.02 -11.07 8.81
C TRP A 340 34.23 -11.20 7.31
N GLN A 341 33.13 -11.39 6.56
CA GLN A 341 33.07 -11.39 5.12
C GLN A 341 32.20 -10.22 4.65
N ASP A 342 32.61 -9.54 3.62
CA ASP A 342 31.81 -8.45 3.06
C ASP A 342 30.69 -9.05 2.21
N ALA A 343 29.43 -8.76 2.59
CA ALA A 343 28.26 -9.16 1.82
C ALA A 343 27.92 -8.12 0.75
N ARG A 344 28.07 -6.84 1.10
CA ARG A 344 27.96 -5.67 0.22
C ARG A 344 28.54 -4.45 0.93
N GLU A 345 28.61 -3.33 0.24
CA GLU A 345 29.05 -2.07 0.86
C GLU A 345 28.25 -1.77 2.15
N GLY A 346 28.99 -1.65 3.26
CA GLY A 346 28.42 -1.36 4.58
C GLY A 346 27.73 -2.54 5.28
N VAL A 347 27.83 -3.78 4.75
CA VAL A 347 27.27 -4.97 5.38
C VAL A 347 28.30 -6.08 5.43
N GLN A 348 28.60 -6.55 6.64
CA GLN A 348 29.50 -7.67 6.90
C GLN A 348 28.75 -8.82 7.55
N VAL A 349 29.15 -10.04 7.23
CA VAL A 349 28.55 -11.26 7.80
C VAL A 349 29.63 -12.22 8.30
N LYS A 350 29.24 -13.06 9.25
CA LYS A 350 29.98 -14.25 9.65
C LYS A 350 29.09 -15.45 9.42
N LEU A 351 29.63 -16.50 8.83
CA LEU A 351 28.92 -17.74 8.56
C LEU A 351 29.37 -18.82 9.52
N LEU A 352 28.43 -19.55 10.11
CA LEU A 352 28.67 -20.67 10.99
C LEU A 352 27.75 -21.83 10.62
N ALA A 353 28.30 -22.93 10.09
CA ALA A 353 27.55 -24.16 9.87
C ALA A 353 27.50 -24.96 11.18
N GLU A 354 26.30 -25.30 11.65
CA GLU A 354 26.04 -26.09 12.87
C GLU A 354 24.70 -26.82 12.75
N ASP A 355 24.63 -28.07 13.11
CA ASP A 355 23.41 -28.90 13.15
C ASP A 355 22.64 -28.98 11.81
N GLY A 356 23.33 -29.00 10.67
CA GLY A 356 22.70 -29.03 9.33
C GLY A 356 22.06 -27.71 8.90
N GLU A 357 22.30 -26.62 9.60
CA GLU A 357 21.90 -25.26 9.28
C GLU A 357 23.13 -24.35 9.14
N LEU A 358 22.96 -23.29 8.35
CA LEU A 358 23.91 -22.20 8.25
C LEU A 358 23.40 -21.01 9.05
N TYR A 359 24.14 -20.60 10.07
CA TYR A 359 23.85 -19.37 10.82
C TYR A 359 24.59 -18.20 10.19
N VAL A 360 23.85 -17.12 9.90
CA VAL A 360 24.35 -15.90 9.31
C VAL A 360 24.27 -14.79 10.35
N PHE A 361 25.43 -14.37 10.85
CA PHE A 361 25.53 -13.25 11.78
C PHE A 361 25.92 -12.00 11.00
N ALA A 362 24.96 -11.13 10.73
CA ALA A 362 25.14 -9.95 9.93
C ALA A 362 25.27 -8.68 10.77
N GLN A 363 26.11 -7.75 10.30
CA GLN A 363 26.25 -6.39 10.83
C GLN A 363 26.10 -5.38 9.68
N SER A 364 25.14 -4.46 9.81
CA SER A 364 24.92 -3.39 8.85
C SER A 364 25.29 -2.04 9.46
N SER A 365 26.20 -1.30 8.83
CA SER A 365 26.65 0.04 9.25
C SER A 365 25.50 1.06 9.24
N ASP A 366 24.63 1.01 8.23
CA ASP A 366 23.45 1.86 8.11
C ASP A 366 22.49 1.62 9.27
N ARG A 367 22.26 0.36 9.61
CA ARG A 367 21.41 -0.01 10.74
C ARG A 367 22.02 0.37 12.08
N VAL A 368 23.32 0.21 12.26
CA VAL A 368 24.06 0.71 13.43
C VAL A 368 23.81 2.20 13.60
N SER A 369 23.98 2.97 12.54
CA SER A 369 23.77 4.43 12.52
C SER A 369 22.33 4.79 12.87
N LYS A 370 21.35 4.09 12.25
CA LYS A 370 19.91 4.28 12.51
C LYS A 370 19.53 3.94 13.95
N GLU A 371 19.92 2.76 14.45
CA GLU A 371 19.57 2.31 15.81
C GLU A 371 20.23 3.20 16.86
N ARG A 372 21.47 3.64 16.61
CA ARG A 372 22.21 4.59 17.45
C ARG A 372 21.52 5.96 17.51
N ALA A 373 21.07 6.49 16.38
CA ALA A 373 20.32 7.75 16.30
C ALA A 373 18.96 7.64 17.03
N MET A 374 18.24 6.52 16.83
CA MET A 374 16.96 6.26 17.50
C MET A 374 17.14 6.16 19.03
N ARG A 375 18.12 5.39 19.50
CA ARG A 375 18.42 5.28 20.92
C ARG A 375 18.78 6.65 21.53
N ARG A 376 19.68 7.43 20.89
CA ARG A 376 20.05 8.76 21.36
C ARG A 376 18.82 9.67 21.50
N ARG A 377 17.92 9.67 20.51
CA ARG A 377 16.69 10.45 20.55
C ARG A 377 15.76 10.02 21.68
N GLN A 378 15.56 8.69 21.86
CA GLN A 378 14.71 8.15 22.93
C GLN A 378 15.31 8.42 24.32
N LEU A 379 16.62 8.24 24.49
CA LEU A 379 17.33 8.56 25.74
C LEU A 379 17.25 10.04 26.06
N LYS A 380 17.49 10.93 25.09
CA LYS A 380 17.38 12.39 25.29
C LYS A 380 15.97 12.79 25.71
N TRP A 381 14.95 12.24 25.06
CA TRP A 381 13.56 12.48 25.43
C TRP A 381 13.24 11.96 26.84
N LEU A 382 13.61 10.71 27.14
CA LEU A 382 13.38 10.09 28.45
C LEU A 382 14.09 10.87 29.55
N TRP A 383 15.34 11.22 29.34
CA TRP A 383 16.15 11.97 30.32
C TRP A 383 15.49 13.32 30.65
N LYS A 384 15.14 14.08 29.63
CA LYS A 384 14.41 15.36 29.82
C LYS A 384 13.09 15.14 30.57
N ARG A 385 12.34 14.07 30.25
CA ARG A 385 11.06 13.78 30.89
C ARG A 385 11.24 13.39 32.36
N ILE A 386 12.24 12.57 32.67
CA ILE A 386 12.55 12.17 34.05
C ILE A 386 12.98 13.38 34.89
N GLN A 387 13.83 14.27 34.34
CA GLN A 387 14.19 15.53 35.00
C GLN A 387 12.99 16.42 35.28
N GLN A 388 12.06 16.53 34.33
CA GLN A 388 10.81 17.26 34.55
C GLN A 388 9.97 16.66 35.68
N ILE A 389 9.86 15.32 35.73
CA ILE A 389 9.12 14.64 36.79
C ILE A 389 9.79 14.84 38.15
N ALA A 390 11.11 14.78 38.20
CA ALA A 390 11.87 15.00 39.42
C ALA A 390 11.75 16.43 40.00
N ALA A 391 11.42 17.41 39.16
CA ALA A 391 11.20 18.81 39.55
C ALA A 391 9.72 19.11 39.91
N MET A 392 8.83 18.13 39.88
CA MET A 392 7.42 18.33 40.20
C MET A 392 7.14 18.05 41.68
N GLU A 393 6.41 18.92 42.33
CA GLU A 393 5.84 18.67 43.65
C GLU A 393 4.52 17.88 43.50
N ILE A 394 4.58 16.56 43.50
CA ILE A 394 3.45 15.68 43.25
C ILE A 394 3.37 14.54 44.28
N SER A 395 2.22 13.94 44.41
CA SER A 395 2.05 12.77 45.27
C SER A 395 2.84 11.56 44.77
N ARG A 396 3.12 10.60 45.64
CA ARG A 396 3.82 9.35 45.26
C ARG A 396 3.07 8.57 44.17
N GLU A 397 1.75 8.55 44.25
CA GLU A 397 0.88 7.88 43.27
C GLU A 397 0.99 8.52 41.90
N GLU A 398 0.93 9.85 41.84
CA GLU A 398 1.12 10.60 40.60
C GLU A 398 2.55 10.43 40.04
N LEU A 399 3.56 10.37 40.90
CA LEU A 399 4.94 10.08 40.51
C LEU A 399 5.03 8.72 39.79
N LEU A 400 4.47 7.68 40.39
CA LEU A 400 4.46 6.33 39.81
C LEU A 400 3.71 6.28 38.47
N MET A 401 2.55 6.96 38.37
CA MET A 401 1.81 7.06 37.10
C MET A 401 2.61 7.77 36.00
N LYS A 402 3.26 8.90 36.33
CA LYS A 402 4.08 9.67 35.37
C LYS A 402 5.31 8.89 34.93
N LEU A 403 5.96 8.17 35.83
CA LEU A 403 7.09 7.29 35.52
C LEU A 403 6.63 6.08 34.67
N GLY A 404 5.47 5.50 34.98
CA GLY A 404 4.83 4.45 34.17
C GLY A 404 4.52 4.92 32.75
N GLY A 405 3.98 6.14 32.61
CA GLY A 405 3.74 6.78 31.32
C GLY A 405 5.04 7.04 30.53
N ALA A 406 6.11 7.46 31.20
CA ALA A 406 7.43 7.65 30.57
C ALA A 406 8.03 6.30 30.11
N ARG A 407 7.90 5.24 30.93
CA ARG A 407 8.28 3.88 30.57
C ARG A 407 7.55 3.35 29.35
N SER A 408 6.22 3.56 29.29
CA SER A 408 5.38 3.13 28.17
C SER A 408 5.78 3.82 26.85
N LYS A 409 6.13 5.11 26.89
CA LYS A 409 6.54 5.89 25.69
C LYS A 409 7.94 5.58 25.20
N ALA A 410 8.87 5.20 26.08
CA ALA A 410 10.27 4.91 25.72
C ALA A 410 10.81 3.63 26.40
N PRO A 411 10.21 2.46 26.20
CA PRO A 411 10.55 1.24 26.91
C PRO A 411 11.99 0.76 26.65
N ALA A 412 12.53 1.00 25.47
CA ALA A 412 13.91 0.64 25.14
C ALA A 412 14.93 1.54 25.85
N ALA A 413 14.68 2.84 25.95
CA ALA A 413 15.52 3.77 26.68
C ALA A 413 15.42 3.56 28.19
N TRP A 414 14.21 3.25 28.68
CA TRP A 414 13.97 2.97 30.10
C TRP A 414 14.87 1.87 30.65
N ARG A 415 15.10 0.81 29.89
CA ARG A 415 15.99 -0.30 30.27
C ARG A 415 17.45 0.11 30.48
N LEU A 416 17.84 1.28 29.97
CA LEU A 416 19.20 1.80 30.04
C LEU A 416 19.40 2.78 31.20
N VAL A 417 18.33 3.07 31.95
CA VAL A 417 18.35 3.98 33.11
C VAL A 417 17.96 3.16 34.34
N ASP A 418 18.78 3.19 35.34
CA ASP A 418 18.45 2.66 36.65
C ASP A 418 17.68 3.73 37.41
N ILE A 419 16.53 3.40 37.93
CA ILE A 419 15.64 4.32 38.66
C ILE A 419 15.31 3.66 39.99
N GLU A 420 15.67 4.33 41.06
CA GLU A 420 15.42 3.92 42.44
C GLU A 420 14.40 4.86 43.05
N ILE A 421 13.23 4.35 43.40
CA ILE A 421 12.11 5.12 43.94
C ILE A 421 12.10 4.91 45.46
N ASP A 422 12.06 6.01 46.20
CA ASP A 422 11.94 6.00 47.65
C ASP A 422 10.63 5.31 48.08
N LYS A 423 10.69 4.54 49.16
CA LYS A 423 9.53 3.79 49.64
C LYS A 423 8.54 4.66 50.41
N GLU A 424 9.00 5.72 51.05
CA GLU A 424 8.23 6.57 51.95
C GLU A 424 7.96 7.96 51.42
N CYS A 425 8.90 8.52 50.61
CA CYS A 425 8.82 9.87 50.07
C CYS A 425 8.50 9.87 48.56
N PRO A 426 7.86 10.93 48.01
CA PRO A 426 7.65 11.10 46.57
C PRO A 426 8.93 11.55 45.85
N SER A 427 10.04 10.87 46.13
CA SER A 427 11.35 11.14 45.56
C SER A 427 11.94 9.91 44.87
N PHE A 428 12.81 10.12 43.90
CA PHE A 428 13.53 9.05 43.21
C PHE A 428 14.88 9.54 42.70
N SER A 429 15.81 8.61 42.63
CA SER A 429 17.09 8.82 41.96
C SER A 429 17.13 8.12 40.61
N PHE A 430 17.91 8.62 39.67
CA PHE A 430 18.09 8.01 38.37
C PHE A 430 19.51 8.17 37.86
N ALA A 431 20.03 7.09 37.24
CA ALA A 431 21.36 7.07 36.66
C ALA A 431 21.39 6.29 35.36
N LEU A 432 22.28 6.68 34.44
CA LEU A 432 22.50 5.94 33.21
C LEU A 432 23.30 4.66 33.51
N ASN A 433 22.74 3.50 33.21
CA ASN A 433 23.44 2.21 33.33
C ASN A 433 24.46 2.04 32.19
N ARG A 434 25.70 2.41 32.45
CA ARG A 434 26.81 2.37 31.47
C ARG A 434 27.06 0.95 30.95
N LYS A 435 26.91 -0.08 31.78
CA LYS A 435 27.11 -1.49 31.39
C LYS A 435 26.03 -1.93 30.38
N LYS A 436 24.76 -1.70 30.70
CA LYS A 436 23.62 -1.98 29.77
C LYS A 436 23.75 -1.19 28.48
N LEU A 437 24.15 0.09 28.55
CA LEU A 437 24.38 0.91 27.37
C LEU A 437 25.48 0.34 26.46
N LEU A 438 26.62 -0.08 27.04
CA LEU A 438 27.70 -0.68 26.29
C LEU A 438 27.29 -1.98 25.61
N MET A 439 26.56 -2.85 26.32
CA MET A 439 26.02 -4.09 25.74
C MET A 439 25.01 -3.80 24.60
N THR A 440 24.16 -2.80 24.78
CA THR A 440 23.21 -2.39 23.72
C THR A 440 23.95 -1.89 22.50
N ARG A 441 24.99 -1.06 22.68
CA ARG A 441 25.84 -0.54 21.59
C ARG A 441 26.54 -1.67 20.81
N ARG A 442 27.02 -2.69 21.50
CA ARG A 442 27.65 -3.87 20.87
C ARG A 442 26.68 -4.69 20.02
N ARG A 443 25.37 -4.62 20.32
CA ARG A 443 24.32 -5.39 19.63
C ARG A 443 23.60 -4.59 18.55
N GLU A 444 23.92 -3.30 18.38
CA GLU A 444 23.30 -2.45 17.35
C GLU A 444 23.71 -2.89 15.96
N GLY A 445 22.74 -2.89 15.05
CA GLY A 445 22.92 -3.25 13.66
C GLY A 445 23.21 -4.72 13.41
N ARG A 446 23.06 -5.58 14.41
CA ARG A 446 23.38 -7.00 14.34
C ARG A 446 22.13 -7.86 14.26
N TYR A 447 22.17 -8.84 13.37
CA TYR A 447 21.13 -9.84 13.13
C TYR A 447 21.72 -11.22 13.19
N LEU A 448 20.94 -12.18 13.69
CA LEU A 448 21.24 -13.59 13.57
C LEU A 448 20.14 -14.23 12.75
N LEU A 449 20.50 -14.79 11.60
CA LEU A 449 19.63 -15.54 10.73
C LEU A 449 20.07 -16.99 10.72
N ARG A 450 19.19 -17.89 10.32
CA ARG A 450 19.51 -19.28 10.05
C ARG A 450 18.81 -19.77 8.79
N THR A 451 19.45 -20.68 8.09
CA THR A 451 18.99 -21.21 6.82
C THR A 451 19.48 -22.63 6.61
N ASN A 452 18.77 -23.42 5.80
CA ASN A 452 19.22 -24.71 5.27
C ASN A 452 19.66 -24.62 3.79
N LEU A 453 19.84 -23.40 3.27
CA LEU A 453 20.39 -23.20 1.93
C LEU A 453 21.84 -23.73 1.87
N SER A 454 22.14 -24.47 0.80
CA SER A 454 23.50 -24.93 0.50
C SER A 454 24.36 -23.84 -0.14
N ASP A 455 23.73 -22.84 -0.74
CA ASP A 455 24.43 -21.69 -1.29
C ASP A 455 24.87 -20.75 -0.16
N ASN A 456 26.17 -20.50 -0.10
CA ASN A 456 26.81 -19.75 0.95
C ASN A 456 27.16 -18.31 0.53
N ASP A 457 26.50 -17.74 -0.51
CA ASP A 457 26.71 -16.34 -0.86
C ASP A 457 26.13 -15.42 0.22
N PRO A 458 26.97 -14.73 1.01
CA PRO A 458 26.53 -13.85 2.08
C PRO A 458 25.69 -12.68 1.58
N ALA A 459 25.93 -12.20 0.36
CA ALA A 459 25.20 -11.07 -0.24
C ALA A 459 23.77 -11.48 -0.56
N GLN A 460 23.57 -12.65 -1.15
CA GLN A 460 22.27 -13.18 -1.49
C GLN A 460 21.42 -13.48 -0.25
N LEU A 461 22.01 -14.13 0.77
CA LEU A 461 21.33 -14.42 2.03
C LEU A 461 20.86 -13.12 2.75
N TRP A 462 21.71 -12.11 2.75
CA TRP A 462 21.36 -10.81 3.29
C TRP A 462 20.26 -10.11 2.48
N GLN A 463 20.33 -10.20 1.16
CA GLN A 463 19.32 -9.64 0.28
C GLN A 463 17.95 -10.25 0.52
N TYR A 464 17.84 -11.59 0.62
CA TYR A 464 16.59 -12.28 0.94
C TYR A 464 15.99 -11.78 2.26
N TYR A 465 16.80 -11.65 3.30
CA TYR A 465 16.30 -11.18 4.58
C TYR A 465 15.78 -9.74 4.55
N THR A 466 16.47 -8.85 3.84
CA THR A 466 16.02 -7.45 3.76
C THR A 466 14.70 -7.29 3.02
N GLN A 467 14.30 -8.26 2.25
CA GLN A 467 13.03 -8.27 1.50
C GLN A 467 11.80 -8.50 2.39
N LEU A 468 11.94 -8.98 3.63
CA LEU A 468 10.81 -9.09 4.58
C LEU A 468 10.05 -7.77 4.78
N VAL A 469 10.68 -6.63 4.50
CA VAL A 469 10.01 -5.32 4.49
C VAL A 469 8.84 -5.29 3.51
N ALA A 470 8.86 -6.07 2.43
CA ALA A 470 7.80 -6.08 1.42
C ALA A 470 6.48 -6.66 1.98
N VAL A 471 6.53 -7.72 2.80
CA VAL A 471 5.31 -8.26 3.41
C VAL A 471 4.75 -7.34 4.49
N GLU A 472 5.61 -6.65 5.26
CA GLU A 472 5.18 -5.61 6.20
C GLU A 472 4.48 -4.45 5.47
N GLU A 473 5.00 -4.07 4.30
CA GLU A 473 4.40 -3.04 3.45
C GLU A 473 3.05 -3.49 2.87
N ALA A 474 2.94 -4.73 2.41
CA ALA A 474 1.68 -5.31 1.95
C ALA A 474 0.59 -5.22 3.03
N PHE A 475 0.91 -5.60 4.27
CA PHE A 475 -0.04 -5.48 5.38
C PHE A 475 -0.36 -4.03 5.74
N ARG A 476 0.61 -3.13 5.67
CA ARG A 476 0.35 -1.70 5.89
C ARG A 476 -0.62 -1.15 4.84
N ASN A 477 -0.47 -1.51 3.58
CA ASN A 477 -1.35 -1.09 2.51
C ASN A 477 -2.77 -1.67 2.69
N LEU A 478 -2.90 -2.97 2.97
CA LEU A 478 -4.18 -3.60 3.24
C LEU A 478 -4.95 -2.96 4.41
N LYS A 479 -4.25 -2.63 5.51
CA LYS A 479 -4.86 -2.04 6.71
C LYS A 479 -5.07 -0.53 6.62
N GLY A 480 -4.15 0.18 5.97
CA GLY A 480 -4.13 1.63 5.85
C GLY A 480 -4.82 2.10 4.58
N ASP A 481 -4.14 2.00 3.46
CA ASP A 481 -4.57 2.59 2.19
C ASP A 481 -5.88 1.96 1.65
N LEU A 482 -6.05 0.65 1.84
CA LEU A 482 -7.24 -0.08 1.38
C LEU A 482 -8.29 -0.29 2.48
N ALA A 483 -8.01 0.19 3.69
CA ALA A 483 -8.91 0.18 4.84
C ALA A 483 -9.70 -1.13 4.96
N VAL A 484 -8.99 -2.28 5.07
CA VAL A 484 -9.67 -3.57 5.29
C VAL A 484 -10.54 -3.54 6.55
N ARG A 485 -10.31 -2.59 7.43
CA ARG A 485 -11.10 -2.30 8.64
C ARG A 485 -11.59 -0.84 8.65
N PRO A 486 -12.74 -0.56 9.29
CA PRO A 486 -13.60 -1.50 10.00
C PRO A 486 -14.32 -2.46 9.06
N VAL A 487 -14.60 -3.69 9.53
CA VAL A 487 -15.42 -4.68 8.84
C VAL A 487 -16.80 -4.68 9.46
N PHE A 488 -17.83 -4.35 8.69
CA PHE A 488 -19.20 -4.21 9.17
C PHE A 488 -20.06 -5.47 8.95
N HIS A 489 -19.55 -6.45 8.21
CA HIS A 489 -20.26 -7.69 7.93
C HIS A 489 -20.35 -8.58 9.18
N GLN A 490 -21.49 -9.28 9.33
CA GLN A 490 -21.74 -10.23 10.40
C GLN A 490 -21.59 -11.68 9.95
N ASP A 491 -21.89 -11.96 8.70
CA ASP A 491 -21.72 -13.28 8.09
C ASP A 491 -20.26 -13.61 7.80
N GLU A 492 -19.79 -14.81 8.17
CA GLU A 492 -18.40 -15.23 8.02
C GLU A 492 -17.93 -15.23 6.56
N LYS A 493 -18.79 -15.68 5.63
CA LYS A 493 -18.44 -15.67 4.19
C LYS A 493 -18.29 -14.25 3.68
N ARG A 494 -19.18 -13.35 4.09
CA ARG A 494 -19.10 -11.93 3.70
C ARG A 494 -17.94 -11.19 4.33
N ILE A 495 -17.54 -11.54 5.56
CA ILE A 495 -16.30 -11.04 6.17
C ILE A 495 -15.10 -11.45 5.32
N GLU A 496 -15.02 -12.72 4.93
CA GLU A 496 -13.93 -13.22 4.10
C GLU A 496 -13.97 -12.62 2.69
N ALA A 497 -15.15 -12.44 2.10
CA ALA A 497 -15.34 -11.80 0.80
C ALA A 497 -14.96 -10.30 0.83
N HIS A 498 -15.24 -9.59 1.91
CA HIS A 498 -14.78 -8.23 2.11
C HIS A 498 -13.24 -8.13 2.12
N ILE A 499 -12.58 -9.04 2.83
CA ILE A 499 -11.12 -9.16 2.81
C ILE A 499 -10.62 -9.51 1.41
N PHE A 500 -11.35 -10.37 0.67
CA PHE A 500 -11.03 -10.74 -0.70
C PHE A 500 -11.09 -9.54 -1.66
N ILE A 501 -12.11 -8.68 -1.55
CA ILE A 501 -12.22 -7.46 -2.36
C ILE A 501 -11.09 -6.48 -2.03
N ALA A 502 -10.75 -6.33 -0.74
CA ALA A 502 -9.58 -5.52 -0.34
C ALA A 502 -8.28 -6.10 -0.92
N PHE A 503 -8.20 -7.42 -1.03
CA PHE A 503 -7.08 -8.11 -1.63
C PHE A 503 -7.01 -7.93 -3.16
N LEU A 504 -8.15 -7.94 -3.87
CA LEU A 504 -8.22 -7.56 -5.30
C LEU A 504 -7.72 -6.13 -5.52
N ALA A 505 -8.16 -5.19 -4.68
CA ALA A 505 -7.68 -3.81 -4.74
C ALA A 505 -6.17 -3.73 -4.45
N TYR A 506 -5.64 -4.55 -3.54
CA TYR A 506 -4.20 -4.67 -3.31
C TYR A 506 -3.45 -5.18 -4.55
N CYS A 507 -3.99 -6.17 -5.26
CA CYS A 507 -3.39 -6.66 -6.51
C CYS A 507 -3.29 -5.55 -7.58
N MET A 508 -4.31 -4.71 -7.69
CA MET A 508 -4.30 -3.53 -8.58
C MET A 508 -3.28 -2.49 -8.09
N GLN A 509 -3.25 -2.21 -6.80
CA GLN A 509 -2.33 -1.24 -6.20
C GLN A 509 -0.87 -1.65 -6.36
N ILE A 510 -0.52 -2.91 -6.11
CA ILE A 510 0.85 -3.39 -6.24
C ILE A 510 1.31 -3.42 -7.70
N THR A 511 0.42 -3.74 -8.64
CA THR A 511 0.68 -3.66 -10.08
C THR A 511 1.03 -2.22 -10.49
N LEU A 512 0.24 -1.25 -10.04
CA LEU A 512 0.55 0.17 -10.26
C LEU A 512 1.88 0.57 -9.60
N THR A 513 2.10 0.14 -8.35
CA THR A 513 3.35 0.41 -7.61
C THR A 513 4.57 -0.10 -8.39
N ARG A 514 4.51 -1.31 -8.93
CA ARG A 514 5.61 -1.88 -9.73
C ARG A 514 5.90 -1.05 -10.98
N ARG A 515 4.87 -0.64 -11.71
CA ARG A 515 5.02 0.24 -12.89
C ARG A 515 5.62 1.59 -12.53
N LEU A 516 5.17 2.19 -11.44
CA LEU A 516 5.68 3.50 -10.99
C LEU A 516 7.12 3.41 -10.47
N HIS A 517 7.47 2.35 -9.72
CA HIS A 517 8.83 2.13 -9.24
C HIS A 517 9.85 1.98 -10.38
N ALA A 518 9.45 1.40 -11.51
CA ALA A 518 10.31 1.35 -12.70
C ALA A 518 10.63 2.76 -13.25
N LEU A 519 9.75 3.74 -12.99
CA LEU A 519 9.96 5.13 -13.38
C LEU A 519 10.75 5.91 -12.31
N ALA A 520 10.32 5.84 -11.06
CA ALA A 520 11.00 6.43 -9.92
C ALA A 520 10.44 5.88 -8.59
N PRO A 521 11.27 5.56 -7.58
CA PRO A 521 10.82 4.96 -6.32
C PRO A 521 9.99 5.90 -5.43
N GLY A 522 10.00 7.21 -5.69
CA GLY A 522 9.20 8.20 -4.99
C GLY A 522 7.76 8.34 -5.50
N LEU A 523 7.44 7.72 -6.64
CA LEU A 523 6.09 7.69 -7.18
C LEU A 523 5.33 6.51 -6.54
N THR A 524 4.43 6.82 -5.64
CA THR A 524 3.59 5.82 -4.98
C THR A 524 2.25 5.66 -5.69
N ALA A 525 1.64 4.48 -5.60
CA ALA A 525 0.30 4.25 -6.17
C ALA A 525 -0.73 5.24 -5.61
N ARG A 526 -0.68 5.53 -4.31
CA ARG A 526 -1.56 6.50 -3.66
C ARG A 526 -1.39 7.90 -4.25
N SER A 527 -0.16 8.40 -4.33
CA SER A 527 0.13 9.72 -4.92
C SER A 527 -0.31 9.81 -6.38
N ALA A 528 -0.16 8.74 -7.15
CA ALA A 528 -0.66 8.68 -8.52
C ALA A 528 -2.20 8.76 -8.56
N LEU A 529 -2.90 7.93 -7.78
CA LEU A 529 -4.36 7.96 -7.72
C LEU A 529 -4.92 9.33 -7.29
N GLU A 530 -4.28 9.99 -6.31
CA GLU A 530 -4.64 11.35 -5.87
C GLU A 530 -4.47 12.38 -7.01
N LYS A 531 -3.40 12.27 -7.82
CA LYS A 531 -3.22 13.13 -8.99
C LYS A 531 -4.23 12.84 -10.10
N PHE A 532 -4.48 11.57 -10.39
CA PHE A 532 -5.50 11.18 -11.37
C PHE A 532 -6.92 11.60 -10.94
N ALA A 533 -7.18 11.71 -9.64
CA ALA A 533 -8.45 12.20 -9.12
C ALA A 533 -8.76 13.67 -9.52
N ALA A 534 -7.75 14.45 -9.92
CA ALA A 534 -7.93 15.79 -10.41
C ALA A 534 -8.62 15.84 -11.80
N ILE A 535 -8.57 14.75 -12.58
CA ILE A 535 -9.32 14.66 -13.83
C ILE A 535 -10.78 14.37 -13.49
N GLN A 536 -11.64 15.37 -13.69
CA GLN A 536 -13.07 15.31 -13.39
C GLN A 536 -13.87 15.21 -14.68
N MET A 537 -14.98 14.51 -14.65
CA MET A 537 -15.98 14.52 -15.72
C MET A 537 -17.13 15.45 -15.34
N ILE A 538 -17.55 16.28 -16.27
CA ILE A 538 -18.58 17.30 -16.07
C ILE A 538 -19.57 17.25 -17.24
N ASP A 539 -20.85 17.44 -16.96
CA ASP A 539 -21.90 17.62 -17.95
C ASP A 539 -22.07 19.12 -18.20
N VAL A 540 -21.79 19.55 -19.43
CA VAL A 540 -21.93 20.92 -19.89
C VAL A 540 -23.23 21.02 -20.72
N HIS A 541 -24.21 21.73 -20.20
CA HIS A 541 -25.49 21.98 -20.83
C HIS A 541 -25.47 23.30 -21.56
N LEU A 542 -25.64 23.26 -22.86
CA LEU A 542 -25.61 24.42 -23.76
C LEU A 542 -26.98 24.59 -24.45
N PRO A 543 -27.89 25.45 -23.93
CA PRO A 543 -29.14 25.74 -24.59
C PRO A 543 -28.90 26.47 -25.91
N THR A 544 -29.60 26.05 -26.96
CA THR A 544 -29.55 26.65 -28.29
C THR A 544 -30.66 27.70 -28.45
N THR A 545 -30.55 28.57 -29.47
CA THR A 545 -31.58 29.58 -29.76
C THR A 545 -32.84 28.98 -30.35
N ASP A 546 -32.76 27.80 -30.95
CA ASP A 546 -33.85 27.05 -31.57
C ASP A 546 -34.61 26.11 -30.61
N GLY A 547 -34.37 26.23 -29.31
CA GLY A 547 -35.07 25.45 -28.27
C GLY A 547 -34.56 24.04 -28.03
N ARG A 548 -33.41 23.68 -28.60
CA ARG A 548 -32.72 22.43 -28.30
C ARG A 548 -31.69 22.66 -27.21
N GLU A 549 -31.17 21.59 -26.64
CA GLU A 549 -30.05 21.63 -25.70
C GLU A 549 -28.93 20.66 -26.16
N ILE A 550 -27.71 21.17 -26.21
CA ILE A 550 -26.52 20.35 -26.46
C ILE A 550 -25.92 19.96 -25.10
N LEU A 551 -25.83 18.67 -24.86
CA LEU A 551 -25.16 18.10 -23.69
C LEU A 551 -23.78 17.62 -24.10
N LEU A 552 -22.75 18.24 -23.54
CA LEU A 552 -21.35 17.82 -23.66
C LEU A 552 -20.90 17.19 -22.35
N THR A 553 -20.84 15.87 -22.32
CA THR A 553 -20.17 15.18 -21.22
C THR A 553 -18.67 15.18 -21.52
N ARG A 554 -17.86 15.84 -20.70
CA ARG A 554 -16.43 16.04 -20.93
C ARG A 554 -15.62 15.74 -19.67
N TYR A 555 -14.51 15.04 -19.82
CA TYR A 555 -13.50 15.01 -18.76
C TYR A 555 -12.48 16.12 -18.98
N THR A 556 -11.96 16.67 -17.86
CA THR A 556 -10.96 17.74 -17.89
C THR A 556 -9.63 17.22 -18.41
N HIS A 557 -8.91 18.05 -19.16
CA HIS A 557 -7.54 17.71 -19.58
C HIS A 557 -6.61 17.60 -18.37
N PRO A 558 -5.70 16.63 -18.37
CA PRO A 558 -4.72 16.50 -17.30
C PRO A 558 -3.75 17.69 -17.30
N GLU A 559 -3.36 18.11 -16.12
CA GLU A 559 -2.24 19.04 -15.94
C GLU A 559 -0.95 18.45 -16.54
N PRO A 560 0.02 19.26 -17.01
CA PRO A 560 1.22 18.77 -17.69
C PRO A 560 2.04 17.75 -16.89
N GLU A 561 2.13 17.91 -15.55
CA GLU A 561 2.80 16.93 -14.72
C GLU A 561 2.09 15.58 -14.67
N LEU A 562 0.76 15.58 -14.76
CA LEU A 562 -0.03 14.34 -14.82
C LEU A 562 0.06 13.72 -16.21
N GLN A 563 0.06 14.54 -17.27
CA GLN A 563 0.29 14.06 -18.64
C GLN A 563 1.63 13.34 -18.74
N LEU A 564 2.71 13.87 -18.15
CA LEU A 564 4.00 13.19 -18.08
C LEU A 564 3.92 11.81 -17.44
N VAL A 565 3.13 11.65 -16.37
CA VAL A 565 2.94 10.36 -15.70
C VAL A 565 2.15 9.41 -16.61
N ILE A 566 1.10 9.88 -17.28
CA ILE A 566 0.30 9.11 -18.24
C ILE A 566 1.19 8.58 -19.36
N ASP A 567 2.01 9.44 -19.96
CA ASP A 567 2.90 9.10 -21.05
C ASP A 567 3.99 8.10 -20.61
N ARG A 568 4.57 8.32 -19.42
CA ARG A 568 5.58 7.42 -18.85
C ARG A 568 5.00 6.05 -18.49
N LEU A 569 3.74 5.98 -18.08
CA LEU A 569 3.01 4.73 -17.88
C LEU A 569 2.54 4.10 -19.22
N LYS A 570 2.81 4.76 -20.37
CA LYS A 570 2.35 4.34 -21.70
C LYS A 570 0.83 4.16 -21.78
N LEU A 571 0.09 5.02 -21.06
CA LEU A 571 -1.35 5.05 -21.10
C LEU A 571 -1.83 6.09 -22.12
N ARG A 572 -3.02 5.87 -22.70
CA ARG A 572 -3.66 6.80 -23.62
C ARG A 572 -5.06 7.10 -23.12
N LEU A 573 -5.36 8.37 -22.95
CA LEU A 573 -6.71 8.80 -22.61
C LEU A 573 -7.64 8.50 -23.79
N PRO A 574 -8.88 8.04 -23.54
CA PRO A 574 -9.85 7.82 -24.60
C PRO A 574 -10.28 9.15 -25.21
N PRO A 575 -10.84 9.14 -26.44
CA PRO A 575 -11.43 10.34 -26.99
C PRO A 575 -12.58 10.86 -26.11
N GLN A 576 -12.80 12.17 -26.15
CA GLN A 576 -13.93 12.79 -25.45
C GLN A 576 -15.26 12.21 -25.95
N PRO A 577 -16.23 11.94 -25.06
CA PRO A 577 -17.55 11.47 -25.47
C PRO A 577 -18.22 12.42 -26.51
N PRO A 578 -18.93 11.88 -27.49
CA PRO A 578 -19.58 12.72 -28.49
C PRO A 578 -20.68 13.62 -27.88
N PRO A 579 -20.95 14.79 -28.46
CA PRO A 579 -22.08 15.64 -28.09
C PRO A 579 -23.41 14.88 -28.20
N ARG A 580 -24.32 15.14 -27.26
CA ARG A 580 -25.72 14.68 -27.35
C ARG A 580 -26.63 15.89 -27.54
N ILE A 581 -27.52 15.83 -28.50
CA ILE A 581 -28.53 16.88 -28.76
C ILE A 581 -29.87 16.35 -28.24
N THR A 582 -30.47 17.05 -27.29
CA THR A 582 -31.77 16.73 -26.75
C THR A 582 -32.74 17.87 -27.09
N THR A 583 -33.98 17.55 -27.43
CA THR A 583 -35.05 18.54 -27.45
C THR A 583 -35.28 19.00 -26.01
N ALA A 584 -35.26 20.32 -25.75
CA ALA A 584 -35.59 20.84 -24.43
C ALA A 584 -36.97 20.27 -24.03
N ALA A 585 -37.02 19.61 -22.87
CA ALA A 585 -38.30 19.22 -22.30
C ALA A 585 -39.10 20.54 -22.14
N VAL A 586 -40.20 20.67 -22.82
CA VAL A 586 -41.16 21.75 -22.58
C VAL A 586 -41.57 21.61 -21.12
N ASN A 587 -41.05 22.47 -20.26
CA ASN A 587 -41.52 22.60 -18.89
C ASN A 587 -42.97 23.03 -18.95
N THR A 588 -43.90 22.10 -18.97
CA THR A 588 -45.30 22.36 -18.68
C THR A 588 -45.38 22.73 -17.19
N PRO A 589 -45.78 23.95 -16.85
CA PRO A 589 -45.98 24.29 -15.46
C PRO A 589 -47.31 23.67 -15.03
N THR A 590 -47.25 22.49 -14.42
CA THR A 590 -48.44 21.91 -13.80
C THR A 590 -48.09 21.50 -12.39
N ALA A 591 -48.14 22.44 -11.48
CA ALA A 591 -48.39 22.15 -10.08
C ALA A 591 -49.38 23.21 -9.58
N VAL A 592 -50.66 22.95 -9.80
CA VAL A 592 -51.71 23.54 -8.96
C VAL A 592 -51.56 22.89 -7.59
N VAL A 593 -50.98 23.63 -6.66
CA VAL A 593 -51.04 23.32 -5.24
C VAL A 593 -52.48 23.50 -4.81
N LYS A 594 -53.23 22.43 -4.59
CA LYS A 594 -54.44 22.46 -3.79
C LYS A 594 -54.03 22.32 -2.32
N THR A 595 -54.08 23.42 -1.61
CA THR A 595 -54.18 23.47 -0.15
C THR A 595 -55.43 22.75 0.31
N PHE A 596 -55.29 21.78 1.23
CA PHE A 596 -56.21 21.47 2.29
C PHE A 596 -55.42 21.21 3.58
#